data_17013bfe696a724868d9ec1b0f447af2
#
_entry.id   17013bfe696a724868d9ec1b0f447af2
#
_cell.length_a   1.000
_cell.length_b   1.000
_cell.length_c   1.000
_cell.angle_alpha   90.00
_cell.angle_beta   90.00
_cell.angle_gamma   90.00
#
_symmetry.space_group_name_H-M   'P 1'
#
loop_
_entity.id
_entity.type
_entity.pdbx_description
1 polymer ?
#
loop_
_entity_poly.entity_id
_entity_poly.type
_entity_poly.pdbx_seq_one_letter_code
_entity_poly.pdbx_strand_id
1 'polypeptide(L)'
;MKTLQELTRPNIWKLKPYSSARDEYKGVTASVFLDANENPYNLPHNRYPDPMQWELKTELSKIKKVSPEHIFLGNGSDEAIDLVFRAFCEPGVDNVVAIDPTYGMYQVCADVNNVEYRKVLLDEHFQFSADKLLAACLLYTSDAADE
;
A
#
# COMPACT_ATOMS: atom_id res chain seq x y z
N MET A 1 0.83 21.36 -3.54
CA MET A 1 1.06 19.88 -3.39
C MET A 1 -0.21 19.31 -2.78
N LYS A 2 -0.78 18.25 -3.36
CA LYS A 2 -1.98 17.60 -2.80
C LYS A 2 -1.64 16.96 -1.45
N THR A 3 -2.58 17.00 -0.53
CA THR A 3 -2.49 16.30 0.78
C THR A 3 -2.70 14.80 0.60
N LEU A 4 -2.33 13.99 1.60
CA LEU A 4 -2.57 12.55 1.56
C LEU A 4 -4.08 12.24 1.42
N GLN A 5 -4.94 13.02 2.05
CA GLN A 5 -6.39 12.89 1.93
C GLN A 5 -6.89 13.11 0.50
N GLU A 6 -6.36 14.10 -0.19
CA GLU A 6 -6.73 14.41 -1.59
C GLU A 6 -6.18 13.39 -2.60
N LEU A 7 -5.14 12.65 -2.23
CA LEU A 7 -4.57 11.56 -3.03
C LEU A 7 -5.25 10.22 -2.76
N THR A 8 -5.88 10.04 -1.60
CA THR A 8 -6.50 8.77 -1.22
C THR A 8 -7.95 8.73 -1.72
N ARG A 9 -8.37 7.60 -2.27
CA ARG A 9 -9.77 7.38 -2.67
C ARG A 9 -10.72 7.71 -1.52
N PRO A 10 -11.81 8.45 -1.75
CA PRO A 10 -12.68 8.94 -0.67
C PRO A 10 -13.31 7.84 0.18
N ASN A 11 -13.62 6.69 -0.40
CA ASN A 11 -14.14 5.53 0.31
C ASN A 11 -13.08 4.90 1.22
N ILE A 12 -11.83 4.84 0.78
CA ILE A 12 -10.70 4.31 1.56
C ILE A 12 -10.38 5.25 2.72
N TRP A 13 -10.33 6.56 2.46
CA TRP A 13 -10.08 7.57 3.52
C TRP A 13 -11.08 7.50 4.67
N LYS A 14 -12.34 7.14 4.37
CA LYS A 14 -13.43 7.04 5.35
C LYS A 14 -13.49 5.70 6.08
N LEU A 15 -12.69 4.72 5.69
CA LEU A 15 -12.69 3.42 6.34
C LEU A 15 -12.25 3.54 7.81
N LYS A 16 -13.00 2.87 8.66
CA LYS A 16 -12.55 2.65 10.03
C LYS A 16 -11.72 1.37 10.06
N PRO A 17 -10.48 1.42 10.57
CA PRO A 17 -9.70 0.21 10.74
C PRO A 17 -10.45 -0.81 11.61
N TYR A 18 -10.28 -2.08 11.30
CA TYR A 18 -10.72 -3.13 12.21
C TYR A 18 -9.92 -3.03 13.52
N SER A 19 -10.63 -3.10 14.62
CA SER A 19 -10.04 -3.12 15.96
C SER A 19 -10.44 -4.44 16.63
N SER A 20 -9.46 -5.18 17.13
CA SER A 20 -9.71 -6.36 17.95
C SER A 20 -9.93 -5.97 19.40
N ALA A 21 -10.57 -6.87 20.19
CA ALA A 21 -10.72 -6.64 21.63
C ALA A 21 -9.37 -6.45 22.33
N ARG A 22 -8.32 -7.09 21.80
CA ARG A 22 -6.94 -6.93 22.31
C ARG A 22 -6.37 -5.55 22.01
N ASP A 23 -6.66 -4.96 20.85
CA ASP A 23 -6.22 -3.61 20.51
C ASP A 23 -6.89 -2.54 21.37
N GLU A 24 -8.13 -2.81 21.79
CA GLU A 24 -8.89 -1.91 22.67
C GLU A 24 -8.43 -2.00 24.12
N TYR A 25 -7.85 -3.12 24.54
CA TYR A 25 -7.32 -3.31 25.87
C TYR A 25 -5.96 -2.64 26.06
N LYS A 26 -5.97 -1.50 26.73
CA LYS A 26 -4.76 -0.71 27.03
C LYS A 26 -4.26 -0.89 28.46
N GLY A 27 -4.51 -2.04 29.06
CA GLY A 27 -4.13 -2.34 30.43
C GLY A 27 -2.74 -2.97 30.59
N VAL A 28 -2.46 -3.42 31.81
CA VAL A 28 -1.27 -4.21 32.14
C VAL A 28 -1.35 -5.58 31.45
N THR A 29 -0.21 -6.20 31.17
CA THR A 29 -0.13 -7.54 30.57
C THR A 29 -1.08 -8.50 31.25
N ALA A 30 -2.04 -9.02 30.51
CA ALA A 30 -3.01 -9.98 31.04
C ALA A 30 -2.33 -11.34 31.32
N SER A 31 -2.67 -11.97 32.43
CA SER A 31 -2.21 -13.33 32.75
C SER A 31 -3.04 -14.39 32.05
N VAL A 32 -4.29 -14.07 31.68
CA VAL A 32 -5.22 -14.94 30.97
C VAL A 32 -5.84 -14.18 29.82
N PHE A 33 -5.85 -14.79 28.63
CA PHE A 33 -6.45 -14.23 27.42
C PHE A 33 -7.71 -15.02 27.06
N LEU A 34 -8.86 -14.33 27.03
CA LEU A 34 -10.18 -14.88 26.68
C LEU A 34 -10.85 -14.05 25.57
N ASP A 35 -10.07 -13.24 24.90
CA ASP A 35 -10.50 -12.25 23.90
C ASP A 35 -10.58 -12.81 22.47
N ALA A 36 -10.02 -14.01 22.25
CA ALA A 36 -9.98 -14.63 20.94
C ALA A 36 -10.04 -16.17 21.02
N ASN A 37 -10.42 -16.79 19.91
CA ASN A 37 -10.42 -18.24 19.78
C ASN A 37 -9.01 -18.76 19.48
N GLU A 38 -8.17 -18.78 20.48
CA GLU A 38 -6.78 -19.22 20.40
C GLU A 38 -6.59 -20.62 21.03
N ASN A 39 -5.55 -21.33 20.58
CA ASN A 39 -5.15 -22.59 21.19
C ASN A 39 -4.67 -22.34 22.64
N PRO A 40 -5.30 -22.93 23.66
CA PRO A 40 -4.95 -22.67 25.04
C PRO A 40 -3.62 -23.30 25.50
N TYR A 41 -3.08 -24.23 24.73
CA TYR A 41 -1.83 -24.89 25.07
C TYR A 41 -0.63 -23.99 24.77
N ASN A 42 0.27 -23.85 25.73
CA ASN A 42 1.48 -23.02 25.58
C ASN A 42 2.51 -23.69 24.65
N LEU A 43 2.25 -23.61 23.37
CA LEU A 43 3.18 -24.00 22.30
C LEU A 43 3.70 -22.75 21.58
N PRO A 44 4.87 -22.80 20.94
CA PRO A 44 5.28 -21.72 20.05
C PRO A 44 4.17 -21.46 19.02
N HIS A 45 3.86 -20.19 18.78
CA HIS A 45 2.90 -19.75 17.77
C HIS A 45 1.43 -20.15 18.02
N ASN A 46 1.02 -20.34 19.29
CA ASN A 46 -0.36 -20.62 19.65
C ASN A 46 -1.27 -19.39 19.76
N ARG A 47 -0.69 -18.19 19.71
CA ARG A 47 -1.39 -16.91 19.79
C ARG A 47 -1.48 -16.26 18.43
N TYR A 48 -2.54 -15.48 18.21
CA TYR A 48 -2.61 -14.61 17.04
C TYR A 48 -1.48 -13.59 17.09
N PRO A 49 -0.81 -13.34 15.95
CA PRO A 49 0.23 -12.32 15.88
C PRO A 49 -0.39 -10.93 16.03
N ASP A 50 0.43 -9.96 16.41
CA ASP A 50 0.08 -8.56 16.35
C ASP A 50 -0.20 -8.16 14.88
N PRO A 51 -1.45 -7.76 14.52
CA PRO A 51 -1.81 -7.41 13.16
C PRO A 51 -1.05 -6.16 12.66
N MET A 52 -0.60 -5.31 13.58
CA MET A 52 0.18 -4.12 13.25
C MET A 52 1.69 -4.37 13.20
N GLN A 53 2.16 -5.54 13.69
CA GLN A 53 3.56 -5.99 13.62
C GLN A 53 4.55 -4.99 14.25
N TRP A 54 4.16 -4.35 15.37
CA TRP A 54 4.93 -3.27 15.98
C TRP A 54 6.34 -3.67 16.39
N GLU A 55 6.51 -4.86 16.94
CA GLU A 55 7.81 -5.36 17.36
C GLU A 55 8.77 -5.45 16.16
N LEU A 56 8.35 -6.08 15.07
CA LEU A 56 9.13 -6.21 13.85
C LEU A 56 9.39 -4.86 13.18
N LYS A 57 8.38 -3.99 13.11
CA LYS A 57 8.53 -2.63 12.57
C LYS A 57 9.52 -1.80 13.39
N THR A 58 9.53 -1.97 14.71
CA THR A 58 10.48 -1.29 15.59
C THR A 58 11.92 -1.73 15.31
N GLU A 59 12.17 -3.01 15.10
CA GLU A 59 13.51 -3.47 14.72
C GLU A 59 13.92 -2.99 13.31
N LEU A 60 13.01 -3.06 12.35
CA LEU A 60 13.27 -2.55 11.01
C LEU A 60 13.51 -1.03 10.97
N SER A 61 12.82 -0.29 11.82
CA SER A 61 12.99 1.16 11.97
C SER A 61 14.43 1.53 12.31
N LYS A 62 15.06 0.77 13.19
CA LYS A 62 16.49 0.98 13.56
C LYS A 62 17.42 0.80 12.36
N ILE A 63 17.14 -0.18 11.51
CA ILE A 63 17.96 -0.51 10.32
C ILE A 63 17.69 0.50 9.20
N LYS A 64 16.43 0.82 8.93
CA LYS A 64 16.02 1.66 7.81
C LYS A 64 16.02 3.15 8.13
N LYS A 65 16.18 3.54 9.40
CA LYS A 65 16.11 4.93 9.90
C LYS A 65 14.83 5.64 9.50
N VAL A 66 13.71 4.92 9.53
CA VAL A 66 12.36 5.39 9.23
C VAL A 66 11.47 5.05 10.42
N SER A 67 10.56 5.94 10.82
CA SER A 67 9.63 5.68 11.92
C SER A 67 8.77 4.42 11.66
N PRO A 68 8.49 3.60 12.69
CA PRO A 68 7.69 2.38 12.55
C PRO A 68 6.32 2.61 11.89
N GLU A 69 5.69 3.75 12.13
CA GLU A 69 4.40 4.14 11.54
C GLU A 69 4.48 4.33 10.01
N HIS A 70 5.67 4.53 9.47
CA HIS A 70 5.91 4.68 8.02
C HIS A 70 6.38 3.38 7.37
N ILE A 71 6.30 2.26 8.08
CA ILE A 71 6.68 0.94 7.57
C ILE A 71 5.42 0.11 7.37
N PHE A 72 5.20 -0.33 6.15
CA PHE A 72 4.24 -1.37 5.79
C PHE A 72 4.99 -2.69 5.56
N LEU A 73 4.48 -3.79 6.09
CA LEU A 73 5.01 -5.13 5.89
C LEU A 73 3.93 -6.00 5.24
N GLY A 74 4.25 -6.52 4.07
CA GLY A 74 3.35 -7.37 3.28
C GLY A 74 4.01 -8.68 2.85
N ASN A 75 3.25 -9.52 2.20
CA ASN A 75 3.71 -10.78 1.64
C ASN A 75 4.34 -10.54 0.24
N GLY A 76 5.56 -10.02 0.24
CA GLY A 76 6.26 -9.59 -0.95
C GLY A 76 5.81 -8.21 -1.46
N SER A 77 6.46 -7.76 -2.54
CA SER A 77 6.17 -6.46 -3.17
C SER A 77 4.80 -6.43 -3.86
N ASP A 78 4.29 -7.56 -4.32
CA ASP A 78 3.06 -7.64 -5.09
C ASP A 78 1.85 -7.20 -4.26
N GLU A 79 1.78 -7.60 -3.00
CA GLU A 79 0.75 -7.14 -2.07
C GLU A 79 0.83 -5.61 -1.85
N ALA A 80 2.05 -5.09 -1.68
CA ALA A 80 2.24 -3.65 -1.49
C ALA A 80 1.83 -2.86 -2.75
N ILE A 81 2.20 -3.36 -3.95
CA ILE A 81 1.83 -2.76 -5.23
C ILE A 81 0.30 -2.73 -5.37
N ASP A 82 -0.38 -3.87 -5.18
CA ASP A 82 -1.84 -3.96 -5.30
C ASP A 82 -2.55 -3.03 -4.31
N LEU A 83 -2.07 -2.93 -3.07
CA LEU A 83 -2.63 -2.02 -2.08
C LEU A 83 -2.47 -0.55 -2.46
N VAL A 84 -1.36 -0.16 -3.10
CA VAL A 84 -1.18 1.20 -3.62
C VAL A 84 -2.24 1.51 -4.69
N PHE A 85 -2.48 0.61 -5.64
CA PHE A 85 -3.55 0.79 -6.63
C PHE A 85 -4.91 0.96 -5.94
N ARG A 86 -5.25 0.09 -5.00
CA ARG A 86 -6.53 0.13 -4.29
C ARG A 86 -6.70 1.39 -3.44
N ALA A 87 -5.62 1.92 -2.88
CA ALA A 87 -5.70 3.09 -2.01
C ALA A 87 -5.80 4.41 -2.79
N PHE A 88 -5.14 4.51 -3.93
CA PHE A 88 -4.91 5.79 -4.60
C PHE A 88 -5.51 5.90 -6.00
N CYS A 89 -5.88 4.80 -6.65
CA CYS A 89 -6.41 4.83 -8.01
C CYS A 89 -7.89 4.49 -8.04
N GLU A 90 -8.73 5.41 -8.50
CA GLU A 90 -10.17 5.14 -8.71
C GLU A 90 -10.36 4.31 -9.99
N PRO A 91 -10.95 3.10 -9.90
CA PRO A 91 -11.15 2.22 -11.05
C PRO A 91 -11.90 2.88 -12.21
N GLY A 92 -11.38 2.75 -13.41
CA GLY A 92 -11.99 3.31 -14.62
C GLY A 92 -11.86 4.82 -14.77
N VAL A 93 -11.17 5.50 -13.83
CA VAL A 93 -10.97 6.96 -13.82
C VAL A 93 -9.48 7.30 -13.84
N ASP A 94 -8.73 6.73 -12.90
CA ASP A 94 -7.32 7.03 -12.76
C ASP A 94 -6.43 6.14 -13.64
N ASN A 95 -5.18 6.55 -13.77
CA ASN A 95 -4.17 5.83 -14.50
C ASN A 95 -2.87 5.70 -13.69
N VAL A 96 -2.04 4.77 -14.10
CA VAL A 96 -0.66 4.64 -13.62
C VAL A 96 0.29 4.66 -14.80
N VAL A 97 1.46 5.26 -14.59
CA VAL A 97 2.52 5.34 -15.59
C VAL A 97 3.72 4.53 -15.13
N ALA A 98 4.24 3.69 -15.99
CA ALA A 98 5.46 2.95 -15.72
C ALA A 98 6.37 2.89 -16.95
N ILE A 99 7.66 2.68 -16.72
CA ILE A 99 8.61 2.40 -17.80
C ILE A 99 8.33 1.00 -18.37
N ASP A 100 8.68 0.79 -19.63
CA ASP A 100 8.58 -0.50 -20.30
C ASP A 100 9.88 -0.78 -21.07
N PRO A 101 10.53 -1.94 -20.90
CA PRO A 101 10.14 -3.08 -20.06
C PRO A 101 10.34 -2.83 -18.55
N THR A 102 9.47 -3.43 -17.74
CA THR A 102 9.51 -3.39 -16.28
C THR A 102 8.89 -4.66 -15.68
N TYR A 103 8.73 -4.69 -14.35
CA TYR A 103 8.12 -5.80 -13.63
C TYR A 103 6.65 -6.00 -14.03
N GLY A 104 6.32 -7.22 -14.48
CA GLY A 104 5.00 -7.52 -15.06
C GLY A 104 3.81 -7.34 -14.10
N MET A 105 4.02 -7.41 -12.78
CA MET A 105 2.94 -7.26 -11.81
C MET A 105 2.30 -5.87 -11.79
N TYR A 106 2.98 -4.83 -12.24
CA TYR A 106 2.36 -3.52 -12.38
C TYR A 106 1.17 -3.55 -13.34
N GLN A 107 1.34 -4.20 -14.51
CA GLN A 107 0.25 -4.39 -15.47
C GLN A 107 -0.85 -5.25 -14.88
N VAL A 108 -0.51 -6.37 -14.24
CA VAL A 108 -1.50 -7.28 -13.63
C VAL A 108 -2.32 -6.56 -12.56
N CYS A 109 -1.68 -5.79 -11.68
CA CYS A 109 -2.39 -5.02 -10.66
C CYS A 109 -3.30 -3.93 -11.28
N ALA A 110 -2.85 -3.27 -12.34
CA ALA A 110 -3.65 -2.30 -13.06
C ALA A 110 -4.91 -2.94 -13.67
N ASP A 111 -4.74 -4.07 -14.37
CA ASP A 111 -5.84 -4.80 -15.01
C ASP A 111 -6.87 -5.31 -13.99
N VAL A 112 -6.41 -5.90 -12.88
CA VAL A 112 -7.28 -6.41 -11.81
C VAL A 112 -8.06 -5.28 -11.14
N ASN A 113 -7.45 -4.10 -10.99
CA ASN A 113 -8.09 -2.95 -10.36
C ASN A 113 -8.83 -2.05 -11.37
N ASN A 114 -8.89 -2.42 -12.65
CA ASN A 114 -9.50 -1.62 -13.71
C ASN A 114 -8.93 -0.18 -13.77
N VAL A 115 -7.61 -0.07 -13.72
CA VAL A 115 -6.85 1.19 -13.79
C VAL A 115 -6.09 1.22 -15.11
N GLU A 116 -6.14 2.34 -15.84
CA GLU A 116 -5.39 2.50 -17.08
C GLU A 116 -3.88 2.39 -16.81
N TYR A 117 -3.20 1.54 -17.59
CA TYR A 117 -1.75 1.36 -17.50
C TYR A 117 -1.04 1.99 -18.69
N ARG A 118 -0.31 3.07 -18.47
CA ARG A 118 0.43 3.81 -19.48
C ARG A 118 1.90 3.44 -19.46
N LYS A 119 2.40 2.98 -20.61
CA LYS A 119 3.79 2.56 -20.79
C LYS A 119 4.61 3.67 -21.42
N VAL A 120 5.77 3.94 -20.83
CA VAL A 120 6.80 4.82 -21.40
C VAL A 120 8.00 3.96 -21.74
N LEU A 121 8.26 3.78 -23.04
CA LEU A 121 9.36 2.95 -23.50
C LEU A 121 10.72 3.54 -23.09
N LEU A 122 11.58 2.66 -22.63
CA LEU A 122 13.01 2.96 -22.48
C LEU A 122 13.63 3.16 -23.86
N ASP A 123 14.74 3.87 -23.93
CA ASP A 123 15.51 4.02 -25.15
C ASP A 123 16.35 2.77 -25.47
N GLU A 124 17.11 2.80 -26.55
CA GLU A 124 18.01 1.71 -27.00
C GLU A 124 19.12 1.37 -26.00
N HIS A 125 19.39 2.27 -25.05
CA HIS A 125 20.35 2.09 -23.95
C HIS A 125 19.67 1.77 -22.62
N PHE A 126 18.39 1.43 -22.61
CA PHE A 126 17.57 1.18 -21.42
C PHE A 126 17.52 2.35 -20.44
N GLN A 127 17.61 3.58 -20.96
CA GLN A 127 17.46 4.79 -20.16
C GLN A 127 16.04 5.33 -20.27
N PHE A 128 15.54 5.96 -19.20
CA PHE A 128 14.25 6.64 -19.21
C PHE A 128 14.41 8.15 -19.25
N SER A 129 13.42 8.83 -19.78
CA SER A 129 13.31 10.29 -19.74
C SER A 129 12.26 10.69 -18.71
N ALA A 130 12.66 11.52 -17.74
CA ALA A 130 11.74 12.08 -16.74
C ALA A 130 10.63 12.91 -17.43
N ASP A 131 10.97 13.67 -18.47
CA ASP A 131 10.00 14.49 -19.21
C ASP A 131 8.93 13.64 -19.90
N LYS A 132 9.31 12.49 -20.48
CA LYS A 132 8.35 11.56 -21.08
C LYS A 132 7.43 10.93 -20.04
N LEU A 133 7.96 10.58 -18.86
CA LEU A 133 7.15 10.06 -17.75
C LEU A 133 6.17 11.10 -17.25
N LEU A 134 6.62 12.33 -17.02
CA LEU A 134 5.78 13.44 -16.59
C LEU A 134 4.70 13.78 -17.63
N ALA A 135 5.05 13.82 -18.92
CA ALA A 135 4.09 14.05 -19.99
C ALA A 135 3.00 12.97 -20.01
N ALA A 136 3.37 11.68 -19.82
CA ALA A 136 2.39 10.59 -19.74
C ALA A 136 1.47 10.69 -18.52
N CYS A 137 1.94 11.26 -17.40
CA CYS A 137 1.11 11.54 -16.23
C CYS A 137 0.16 12.73 -16.45
N LEU A 138 0.60 13.75 -17.18
CA LEU A 138 -0.12 15.02 -17.33
C LEU A 138 -1.19 14.98 -18.43
N LEU A 139 -1.18 14.00 -19.33
CA LEU A 139 -2.15 13.88 -20.43
C LEU A 139 -3.64 13.87 -19.98
N TYR A 140 -3.91 13.65 -18.70
CA TYR A 140 -5.27 13.69 -18.17
C TYR A 140 -5.65 15.04 -17.56
N THR A 141 -4.69 15.89 -17.21
CA THR A 141 -4.97 17.21 -16.60
C THR A 141 -5.20 18.32 -17.61
N SER A 142 -4.82 18.13 -18.88
CA SER A 142 -5.03 19.12 -19.93
C SER A 142 -6.45 19.12 -20.49
N ASP A 143 -7.13 17.98 -20.50
CA ASP A 143 -8.50 17.87 -21.02
C ASP A 143 -9.57 18.38 -20.06
N ALA A 144 -9.25 18.47 -18.75
CA ALA A 144 -10.17 19.00 -17.73
C ALA A 144 -10.11 20.53 -17.57
N ALA A 145 -9.21 21.21 -18.28
CA ALA A 145 -9.04 22.66 -18.20
C ALA A 145 -9.66 23.41 -19.42
N ASP A 146 -10.15 22.67 -20.43
CA ASP A 146 -10.69 23.24 -21.68
C ASP A 146 -12.22 23.07 -21.81
N GLU A 147 -12.93 22.66 -20.73
CA GLU A 147 -14.41 22.75 -20.63
C GLU A 147 -14.81 23.85 -19.58
#